data_c665a9b6d7bc9e87ec747463f8a3f9c0
#
_entry.id   c665a9b6d7bc9e87ec747463f8a3f9c0
#
_cell.length_a   1.000
_cell.length_b   1.000
_cell.length_c   1.000
_cell.angle_alpha   90.00
_cell.angle_beta   90.00
_cell.angle_gamma   90.00
#
_symmetry.space_group_name_H-M   'P 1'
#
loop_
_entity.id
_entity.type
_entity.pdbx_description
1 polymer ?
#
loop_
_entity_poly.entity_id
_entity_poly.type
_entity_poly.pdbx_seq_one_letter_code
_entity_poly.pdbx_strand_id
1 'polypeptide(L)'
;MALNRIDGADELYIGGVFGLNRPRLIQEHKFTHILSVIKYSLNRDEDAFRDVEHLSIDIDDMEDQDILVHFPRMVRFIDRGLRRGGDGTTQAPITPSPASETEPPASQSSPPLSGAVLVHCAMGKSRSAAAVIAYLLWKYPHRFGRAGGAGTGQQAVARALDWVRRSRPVAEPNEGFMRQLEMWWDMGRPADGDDAVEKHPAYQRWLYKREVEDAARVGRAPDRIRFEDEAAAAEEVGVAGDEPGTELRCKKCRRVLATGQFIVQHQGRDPGPGRPGCPHYFVEALSWMRPILEEGELDGRLTCPNTKCSASIGRYAWQGFKCSCGEWVAPAFSLQTSKVDRVVTRGKNQDGGGGAFVAGRMAALGIRMPPGMTNPPAVAPPPGAVVDKSKENL
;
A
#
# COMPACT_ATOMS: atom_id res chain seq x y z
N MET A 1 -12.08 -5.08 35.35
CA MET A 1 -11.71 -4.42 34.11
C MET A 1 -12.99 -3.88 33.47
N ALA A 2 -13.02 -2.60 33.11
CA ALA A 2 -14.21 -1.92 32.64
C ALA A 2 -14.36 -2.08 31.11
N LEU A 3 -15.60 -2.06 30.65
CA LEU A 3 -15.94 -1.77 29.27
C LEU A 3 -15.82 -0.24 29.09
N ASN A 4 -15.20 0.22 28.03
CA ASN A 4 -15.03 1.64 27.76
C ASN A 4 -15.75 1.99 26.46
N ARG A 5 -16.62 3.01 26.50
CA ARG A 5 -17.22 3.58 25.30
C ARG A 5 -16.18 4.44 24.58
N ILE A 6 -16.03 4.24 23.29
CA ILE A 6 -15.13 5.04 22.46
C ILE A 6 -15.75 6.42 22.23
N ASP A 7 -14.95 7.47 22.34
CA ASP A 7 -15.40 8.83 22.10
C ASP A 7 -15.97 9.00 20.68
N GLY A 8 -17.14 9.61 20.57
CA GLY A 8 -17.79 9.83 19.28
C GLY A 8 -19.31 9.73 19.37
N ALA A 9 -19.95 9.74 18.20
CA ALA A 9 -21.40 9.62 18.10
C ALA A 9 -21.91 8.17 18.24
N ASP A 10 -21.01 7.20 17.98
CA ASP A 10 -21.36 5.79 17.93
C ASP A 10 -21.37 5.15 19.33
N GLU A 11 -22.31 4.23 19.55
CA GLU A 11 -22.34 3.37 20.74
C GLU A 11 -21.37 2.20 20.58
N LEU A 12 -20.09 2.52 20.35
CA LEU A 12 -18.99 1.58 20.19
C LEU A 12 -18.20 1.42 21.49
N TYR A 13 -18.05 0.18 21.92
CA TYR A 13 -17.39 -0.15 23.18
C TYR A 13 -16.19 -1.07 22.95
N ILE A 14 -15.17 -0.93 23.77
CA ILE A 14 -13.98 -1.79 23.77
C ILE A 14 -13.78 -2.39 25.17
N GLY A 15 -13.37 -3.67 25.23
CA GLY A 15 -13.14 -4.33 26.50
C GLY A 15 -12.30 -5.60 26.42
N GLY A 16 -12.14 -6.25 27.58
CA GLY A 16 -11.59 -7.59 27.69
C GLY A 16 -12.68 -8.63 27.97
N VAL A 17 -12.38 -9.91 27.76
CA VAL A 17 -13.29 -11.04 27.94
C VAL A 17 -13.96 -11.07 29.33
N PHE A 18 -13.29 -10.59 30.37
CA PHE A 18 -13.84 -10.50 31.73
C PHE A 18 -15.05 -9.56 31.83
N GLY A 19 -15.25 -8.65 30.87
CA GLY A 19 -16.47 -7.83 30.76
C GLY A 19 -17.70 -8.65 30.48
N LEU A 20 -17.57 -9.73 29.70
CA LEU A 20 -18.66 -10.63 29.34
C LEU A 20 -19.14 -11.51 30.52
N ASN A 21 -18.28 -11.74 31.51
CA ASN A 21 -18.66 -12.48 32.73
C ASN A 21 -19.58 -11.65 33.68
N ARG A 22 -20.09 -10.51 33.19
CA ARG A 22 -21.00 -9.63 33.93
C ARG A 22 -22.27 -9.39 33.11
N PRO A 23 -23.22 -10.31 33.12
CA PRO A 23 -24.45 -10.24 32.29
C PRO A 23 -25.23 -8.94 32.48
N ARG A 24 -25.21 -8.39 33.71
CA ARG A 24 -25.87 -7.09 34.01
C ARG A 24 -25.30 -5.94 33.17
N LEU A 25 -23.99 -5.85 33.00
CA LEU A 25 -23.37 -4.80 32.15
C LEU A 25 -23.79 -4.97 30.68
N ILE A 26 -23.90 -6.20 30.21
CA ILE A 26 -24.32 -6.47 28.83
C ILE A 26 -25.76 -6.03 28.61
N GLN A 27 -26.65 -6.27 29.58
CA GLN A 27 -28.04 -5.84 29.53
C GLN A 27 -28.19 -4.32 29.68
N GLU A 28 -27.43 -3.69 30.59
CA GLU A 28 -27.45 -2.23 30.81
C GLU A 28 -27.06 -1.45 29.54
N HIS A 29 -26.03 -1.91 28.82
CA HIS A 29 -25.58 -1.27 27.58
C HIS A 29 -26.39 -1.67 26.34
N LYS A 30 -27.29 -2.67 26.46
CA LYS A 30 -28.16 -3.15 25.37
C LYS A 30 -27.38 -3.49 24.09
N PHE A 31 -26.26 -4.21 24.25
CA PHE A 31 -25.47 -4.61 23.11
C PHE A 31 -26.29 -5.42 22.12
N THR A 32 -26.24 -5.02 20.85
CA THR A 32 -26.85 -5.74 19.74
C THR A 32 -25.88 -6.65 19.03
N HIS A 33 -24.57 -6.27 19.07
CA HIS A 33 -23.49 -6.98 18.41
C HIS A 33 -22.28 -7.11 19.32
N ILE A 34 -21.64 -8.28 19.31
CA ILE A 34 -20.37 -8.51 20.01
C ILE A 34 -19.37 -9.08 19.00
N LEU A 35 -18.24 -8.38 18.84
CA LEU A 35 -17.07 -8.81 18.06
C LEU A 35 -16.01 -9.35 19.02
N SER A 36 -15.74 -10.64 18.98
CA SER A 36 -14.66 -11.29 19.72
C SER A 36 -13.44 -11.45 18.80
N VAL A 37 -12.37 -10.68 19.05
CA VAL A 37 -11.11 -10.84 18.34
C VAL A 37 -10.22 -11.81 19.09
N ILE A 38 -10.76 -12.99 19.29
CA ILE A 38 -10.23 -14.16 19.97
C ILE A 38 -11.21 -15.30 19.73
N LYS A 39 -10.77 -16.54 19.77
CA LYS A 39 -11.67 -17.69 19.77
C LYS A 39 -12.56 -17.63 21.00
N TYR A 40 -13.83 -17.37 20.79
CA TYR A 40 -14.82 -17.24 21.84
C TYR A 40 -16.21 -17.67 21.36
N SER A 41 -16.98 -18.22 22.28
CA SER A 41 -18.37 -18.60 22.05
C SER A 41 -19.24 -18.00 23.14
N LEU A 42 -20.30 -17.27 22.76
CA LEU A 42 -21.27 -16.74 23.71
C LEU A 42 -22.15 -17.86 24.25
N ASN A 43 -22.42 -17.82 25.57
CA ASN A 43 -23.41 -18.69 26.17
C ASN A 43 -24.84 -18.21 25.85
N ARG A 44 -25.48 -18.84 24.89
CA ARG A 44 -26.84 -18.51 24.42
C ARG A 44 -27.94 -18.84 25.40
N ASP A 45 -27.65 -19.64 26.44
CA ASP A 45 -28.59 -19.96 27.49
C ASP A 45 -28.80 -18.79 28.46
N GLU A 46 -27.87 -17.84 28.48
CA GLU A 46 -28.03 -16.59 29.24
C GLU A 46 -28.87 -15.61 28.46
N ASP A 47 -29.93 -15.04 29.10
CA ASP A 47 -30.83 -14.07 28.50
C ASP A 47 -30.09 -12.83 27.95
N ALA A 48 -28.97 -12.44 28.57
CA ALA A 48 -28.14 -11.32 28.13
C ALA A 48 -27.55 -11.46 26.72
N PHE A 49 -27.40 -12.69 26.22
CA PHE A 49 -26.76 -12.98 24.94
C PHE A 49 -27.69 -13.60 23.90
N ARG A 50 -28.95 -13.85 24.25
CA ARG A 50 -29.91 -14.58 23.38
C ARG A 50 -30.08 -13.93 22.02
N ASP A 51 -30.27 -12.61 21.99
CA ASP A 51 -30.57 -11.84 20.78
C ASP A 51 -29.35 -11.06 20.23
N VAL A 52 -28.15 -11.28 20.81
CA VAL A 52 -26.94 -10.57 20.42
C VAL A 52 -26.32 -11.25 19.19
N GLU A 53 -26.09 -10.49 18.12
CA GLU A 53 -25.27 -11.01 17.02
C GLU A 53 -23.81 -11.13 17.44
N HIS A 54 -23.18 -12.23 17.10
CA HIS A 54 -21.82 -12.52 17.50
C HIS A 54 -20.94 -12.92 16.33
N LEU A 55 -19.79 -12.24 16.23
CA LEU A 55 -18.70 -12.60 15.31
C LEU A 55 -17.46 -12.94 16.14
N SER A 56 -16.93 -14.13 15.98
CA SER A 56 -15.66 -14.56 16.57
C SER A 56 -14.60 -14.67 15.48
N ILE A 57 -13.46 -14.01 15.67
CA ILE A 57 -12.27 -14.10 14.84
C ILE A 57 -11.19 -14.80 15.66
N ASP A 58 -10.85 -16.01 15.25
CA ASP A 58 -9.84 -16.85 15.93
C ASP A 58 -8.44 -16.39 15.50
N ILE A 59 -7.83 -15.51 16.28
CA ILE A 59 -6.50 -14.97 16.02
C ILE A 59 -5.75 -14.75 17.33
N ASP A 60 -4.45 -15.07 17.34
CA ASP A 60 -3.56 -14.86 18.48
C ASP A 60 -2.97 -13.44 18.50
N ASP A 61 -2.54 -13.00 19.68
CA ASP A 61 -1.91 -11.68 19.86
C ASP A 61 -0.40 -11.75 19.62
N MET A 62 -0.04 -12.13 18.39
CA MET A 62 1.34 -12.28 17.96
C MET A 62 1.61 -11.37 16.75
N GLU A 63 2.84 -10.89 16.62
CA GLU A 63 3.21 -9.92 15.56
C GLU A 63 3.16 -10.52 14.15
N ASP A 64 3.30 -11.82 14.05
CA ASP A 64 3.25 -12.58 12.80
C ASP A 64 1.84 -13.01 12.41
N GLN A 65 0.83 -12.78 13.23
CA GLN A 65 -0.55 -13.09 12.89
C GLN A 65 -1.12 -12.10 11.88
N ASP A 66 -1.92 -12.62 10.95
CA ASP A 66 -2.55 -11.83 9.90
C ASP A 66 -3.94 -11.37 10.34
N ILE A 67 -4.01 -10.18 10.95
CA ILE A 67 -5.28 -9.54 11.31
C ILE A 67 -5.86 -8.75 10.14
N LEU A 68 -5.02 -8.34 9.19
CA LEU A 68 -5.39 -7.47 8.06
C LEU A 68 -6.49 -8.11 7.19
N VAL A 69 -6.38 -9.40 6.92
CA VAL A 69 -7.37 -10.15 6.12
C VAL A 69 -8.77 -10.11 6.74
N HIS A 70 -8.87 -9.93 8.05
CA HIS A 70 -10.13 -9.90 8.78
C HIS A 70 -10.76 -8.51 8.88
N PHE A 71 -10.02 -7.43 8.60
CA PHE A 71 -10.54 -6.06 8.74
C PHE A 71 -11.82 -5.80 7.93
N PRO A 72 -11.96 -6.24 6.67
CA PRO A 72 -13.21 -6.01 5.92
C PRO A 72 -14.44 -6.57 6.64
N ARG A 73 -14.34 -7.78 7.14
CA ARG A 73 -15.41 -8.46 7.87
C ARG A 73 -15.71 -7.79 9.21
N MET A 74 -14.65 -7.40 9.95
CA MET A 74 -14.77 -6.72 11.25
C MET A 74 -15.44 -5.35 11.10
N VAL A 75 -14.97 -4.50 10.18
CA VAL A 75 -15.51 -3.13 10.03
C VAL A 75 -16.96 -3.14 9.56
N ARG A 76 -17.34 -4.04 8.66
CA ARG A 76 -18.71 -4.19 8.20
C ARG A 76 -19.63 -4.74 9.30
N PHE A 77 -19.13 -5.66 10.13
CA PHE A 77 -19.88 -6.16 11.27
C PHE A 77 -20.15 -5.05 12.29
N ILE A 78 -19.14 -4.26 12.64
CA ILE A 78 -19.28 -3.11 13.55
C ILE A 78 -20.26 -2.09 12.97
N ASP A 79 -20.08 -1.70 11.69
CA ASP A 79 -20.94 -0.69 11.04
C ASP A 79 -22.41 -1.13 10.98
N ARG A 80 -22.66 -2.41 10.66
CA ARG A 80 -24.01 -2.98 10.66
C ARG A 80 -24.63 -2.93 12.05
N GLY A 81 -23.88 -3.28 13.07
CA GLY A 81 -24.36 -3.25 14.45
C GLY A 81 -24.72 -1.85 14.94
N LEU A 82 -23.92 -0.85 14.56
CA LEU A 82 -24.17 0.54 14.94
C LEU A 82 -25.32 1.18 14.17
N ARG A 83 -25.63 0.71 12.96
CA ARG A 83 -26.76 1.22 12.15
C ARG A 83 -28.10 0.57 12.45
N ARG A 84 -28.16 -0.50 13.26
CA ARG A 84 -29.36 -1.29 13.51
C ARG A 84 -30.37 -0.56 14.39
N GLY A 85 -30.97 0.46 13.82
CA GLY A 85 -32.10 1.20 14.39
C GLY A 85 -33.11 1.67 13.32
N GLY A 86 -32.81 1.39 12.04
CA GLY A 86 -33.67 1.69 10.90
C GLY A 86 -33.81 0.44 10.04
N ASP A 87 -34.99 -0.13 10.08
CA ASP A 87 -35.66 -1.02 9.16
C ASP A 87 -34.83 -1.80 8.11
N GLY A 88 -34.98 -3.12 8.13
CA GLY A 88 -34.38 -4.03 7.18
C GLY A 88 -34.92 -3.85 5.75
N THR A 89 -34.34 -2.92 5.01
CA THR A 89 -34.51 -2.87 3.56
C THR A 89 -33.14 -2.60 2.92
N THR A 90 -32.66 -3.60 2.22
CA THR A 90 -31.53 -3.54 1.29
C THR A 90 -31.75 -2.40 0.32
N GLN A 91 -31.04 -1.28 0.45
CA GLN A 91 -30.99 -0.27 -0.61
C GLN A 91 -29.66 -0.35 -1.33
N ALA A 92 -29.78 -0.63 -2.63
CA ALA A 92 -28.74 -0.51 -3.66
C ALA A 92 -28.21 0.94 -3.74
N PRO A 93 -27.02 1.16 -4.37
CA PRO A 93 -26.36 2.46 -4.40
C PRO A 93 -27.20 3.51 -5.10
N ILE A 94 -27.40 4.65 -4.43
CA ILE A 94 -28.12 5.81 -4.94
C ILE A 94 -27.22 6.58 -5.91
N THR A 95 -27.57 6.56 -7.18
CA THR A 95 -27.08 7.54 -8.17
C THR A 95 -27.75 8.89 -7.94
N PRO A 96 -27.04 10.03 -7.98
CA PRO A 96 -27.65 11.33 -7.82
C PRO A 96 -28.39 11.75 -9.09
N SER A 97 -29.70 12.05 -8.98
CA SER A 97 -30.48 12.75 -10.00
C SER A 97 -30.94 14.12 -9.47
N PRO A 98 -30.97 15.17 -10.31
CA PRO A 98 -31.09 16.53 -9.84
C PRO A 98 -32.56 16.98 -9.60
N ALA A 99 -32.71 17.76 -8.53
CA ALA A 99 -33.68 18.81 -8.25
C ALA A 99 -35.16 18.57 -8.46
N SER A 100 -35.95 18.57 -7.34
CA SER A 100 -37.12 19.45 -7.23
C SER A 100 -37.37 19.76 -5.75
N GLU A 101 -37.41 21.04 -5.47
CA GLU A 101 -37.77 21.63 -4.19
C GLU A 101 -39.27 21.47 -3.93
N THR A 102 -39.65 20.87 -2.81
CA THR A 102 -40.90 21.19 -2.07
C THR A 102 -40.79 20.53 -0.69
N GLU A 103 -40.66 21.31 0.36
CA GLU A 103 -40.74 20.85 1.74
C GLU A 103 -42.19 20.50 2.11
N PRO A 104 -42.42 19.34 2.81
CA PRO A 104 -43.58 19.16 3.67
C PRO A 104 -43.17 19.21 5.16
N PRO A 105 -44.12 19.46 6.09
CA PRO A 105 -43.87 19.93 7.44
C PRO A 105 -43.26 18.85 8.35
N ALA A 106 -42.45 19.33 9.30
CA ALA A 106 -41.79 18.58 10.35
C ALA A 106 -42.73 17.64 11.12
N SER A 107 -42.71 16.36 10.77
CA SER A 107 -43.13 15.29 11.68
C SER A 107 -41.94 14.91 12.52
N GLN A 108 -42.10 14.97 13.85
CA GLN A 108 -41.13 14.55 14.85
C GLN A 108 -40.81 13.04 14.66
N SER A 109 -39.83 12.75 13.83
CA SER A 109 -39.27 11.41 13.75
C SER A 109 -38.35 11.21 14.97
N SER A 110 -38.69 10.25 15.81
CA SER A 110 -37.84 9.75 16.89
C SER A 110 -36.43 9.46 16.30
N PRO A 111 -35.33 9.82 17.01
CA PRO A 111 -34.00 9.53 16.50
C PRO A 111 -33.89 8.03 16.22
N PRO A 112 -33.28 7.61 15.13
CA PRO A 112 -33.07 6.18 14.84
C PRO A 112 -32.35 5.55 16.01
N LEU A 113 -32.90 4.45 16.55
CA LEU A 113 -32.30 3.71 17.64
C LEU A 113 -30.96 3.16 17.14
N SER A 114 -29.83 3.82 17.48
CA SER A 114 -28.49 3.31 17.16
C SER A 114 -28.25 2.07 17.99
N GLY A 115 -27.77 0.99 17.37
CA GLY A 115 -27.37 -0.21 18.07
C GLY A 115 -26.05 0.02 18.82
N ALA A 116 -25.80 -0.79 19.86
CA ALA A 116 -24.54 -0.77 20.60
C ALA A 116 -23.68 -1.99 20.23
N VAL A 117 -22.39 -1.76 20.01
CA VAL A 117 -21.41 -2.79 19.60
C VAL A 117 -20.28 -2.88 20.62
N LEU A 118 -20.02 -4.09 21.09
CA LEU A 118 -18.84 -4.39 21.91
C LEU A 118 -17.77 -5.11 21.08
N VAL A 119 -16.56 -4.57 21.09
CA VAL A 119 -15.37 -5.20 20.53
C VAL A 119 -14.46 -5.62 21.66
N HIS A 120 -14.15 -6.91 21.75
CA HIS A 120 -13.27 -7.40 22.80
C HIS A 120 -12.25 -8.43 22.32
N CYS A 121 -11.18 -8.61 23.11
CA CYS A 121 -10.25 -9.72 23.03
C CYS A 121 -9.99 -10.26 24.46
N ALA A 122 -8.87 -10.88 24.73
CA ALA A 122 -8.57 -11.34 26.10
C ALA A 122 -8.52 -10.18 27.10
N MET A 123 -7.70 -9.17 26.85
CA MET A 123 -7.44 -8.04 27.76
C MET A 123 -8.07 -6.72 27.30
N GLY A 124 -8.54 -6.63 26.06
CA GLY A 124 -8.98 -5.37 25.47
C GLY A 124 -7.84 -4.39 25.25
N LYS A 125 -6.64 -4.89 24.88
CA LYS A 125 -5.41 -4.11 24.76
C LYS A 125 -4.93 -4.03 23.31
N SER A 126 -4.69 -5.17 22.65
CA SER A 126 -4.05 -5.23 21.32
C SER A 126 -5.05 -5.56 20.22
N ARG A 127 -5.53 -6.79 20.08
CA ARG A 127 -6.42 -7.28 19.00
C ARG A 127 -7.70 -6.46 18.86
N SER A 128 -8.41 -6.24 19.97
CA SER A 128 -9.64 -5.43 19.97
C SER A 128 -9.38 -3.96 19.67
N ALA A 129 -8.23 -3.43 20.12
CA ALA A 129 -7.81 -2.06 19.78
C ALA A 129 -7.52 -1.95 18.27
N ALA A 130 -6.84 -2.94 17.69
CA ALA A 130 -6.59 -2.97 16.24
C ALA A 130 -7.90 -2.99 15.44
N ALA A 131 -8.88 -3.81 15.84
CA ALA A 131 -10.20 -3.85 15.18
C ALA A 131 -10.96 -2.51 15.27
N VAL A 132 -10.96 -1.87 16.45
CA VAL A 132 -11.57 -0.55 16.64
C VAL A 132 -10.87 0.52 15.80
N ILE A 133 -9.53 0.54 15.80
CA ILE A 133 -8.74 1.47 14.97
C ILE A 133 -9.05 1.26 13.48
N ALA A 134 -9.07 0.01 13.01
CA ALA A 134 -9.41 -0.30 11.62
C ALA A 134 -10.79 0.24 11.23
N TYR A 135 -11.79 0.10 12.12
CA TYR A 135 -13.13 0.66 11.92
C TYR A 135 -13.11 2.19 11.87
N LEU A 136 -12.44 2.85 12.80
CA LEU A 136 -12.35 4.30 12.85
C LEU A 136 -11.68 4.88 11.60
N LEU A 137 -10.59 4.27 11.14
CA LEU A 137 -9.90 4.65 9.91
C LEU A 137 -10.78 4.48 8.67
N TRP A 138 -11.56 3.42 8.61
CA TRP A 138 -12.48 3.15 7.52
C TRP A 138 -13.68 4.08 7.52
N LYS A 139 -14.32 4.28 8.68
CA LYS A 139 -15.56 5.07 8.83
C LYS A 139 -15.30 6.57 8.76
N TYR A 140 -14.21 7.04 9.36
CA TYR A 140 -13.89 8.45 9.53
C TYR A 140 -12.53 8.84 8.94
N PRO A 141 -12.26 8.54 7.65
CA PRO A 141 -10.94 8.78 7.05
C PRO A 141 -10.51 10.25 7.11
N HIS A 142 -11.46 11.18 6.97
CA HIS A 142 -11.16 12.62 7.03
C HIS A 142 -10.73 13.10 8.43
N ARG A 143 -11.16 12.42 9.49
CA ARG A 143 -10.74 12.76 10.86
C ARG A 143 -9.28 12.42 11.12
N PHE A 144 -8.79 11.30 10.57
CA PHE A 144 -7.47 10.78 10.83
C PHE A 144 -6.48 11.04 9.69
N GLY A 145 -6.96 11.31 8.47
CA GLY A 145 -6.17 11.82 7.36
C GLY A 145 -5.83 13.30 7.53
N ARG A 146 -4.85 13.82 6.78
CA ARG A 146 -4.63 15.27 6.67
C ARG A 146 -5.74 15.88 5.83
N ALA A 147 -6.18 17.09 6.18
CA ALA A 147 -7.00 17.89 5.27
C ALA A 147 -6.24 18.05 3.94
N GLY A 148 -6.71 17.41 2.86
CA GLY A 148 -6.02 17.34 1.57
C GLY A 148 -5.49 15.96 1.18
N GLY A 149 -5.72 14.90 1.96
CA GLY A 149 -5.49 13.50 1.54
C GLY A 149 -4.05 12.97 1.63
N ALA A 150 -3.06 13.76 2.05
CA ALA A 150 -1.64 13.40 2.04
C ALA A 150 -1.06 13.00 3.42
N GLY A 151 -1.83 12.33 4.26
CA GLY A 151 -1.30 11.74 5.51
C GLY A 151 -0.76 10.33 5.26
N THR A 152 0.45 10.03 5.75
CA THR A 152 0.98 8.66 5.72
C THR A 152 0.13 7.73 6.59
N GLY A 153 0.10 6.42 6.26
CA GLY A 153 -0.57 5.40 7.06
C GLY A 153 -0.15 5.46 8.53
N GLN A 154 1.13 5.60 8.80
CA GLN A 154 1.69 5.74 10.14
C GLN A 154 1.05 6.91 10.94
N GLN A 155 0.92 8.08 10.31
CA GLN A 155 0.32 9.25 10.97
C GLN A 155 -1.18 9.09 11.23
N ALA A 156 -1.90 8.45 10.30
CA ALA A 156 -3.33 8.19 10.45
C ALA A 156 -3.59 7.20 11.59
N VAL A 157 -2.83 6.10 11.61
CA VAL A 157 -2.91 5.07 12.66
C VAL A 157 -2.55 5.62 14.03
N ALA A 158 -1.47 6.41 14.14
CA ALA A 158 -1.08 7.05 15.40
C ALA A 158 -2.22 7.93 15.95
N ARG A 159 -2.85 8.77 15.11
CA ARG A 159 -3.98 9.62 15.52
C ARG A 159 -5.21 8.81 15.95
N ALA A 160 -5.50 7.72 15.25
CA ALA A 160 -6.61 6.85 15.61
C ALA A 160 -6.35 6.10 16.92
N LEU A 161 -5.12 5.66 17.15
CA LEU A 161 -4.69 5.06 18.42
C LEU A 161 -4.80 6.06 19.58
N ASP A 162 -4.31 7.29 19.39
CA ASP A 162 -4.44 8.34 20.42
C ASP A 162 -5.91 8.65 20.73
N TRP A 163 -6.78 8.59 19.71
CA TRP A 163 -8.21 8.74 19.92
C TRP A 163 -8.78 7.61 20.78
N VAL A 164 -8.45 6.37 20.49
CA VAL A 164 -8.90 5.21 21.29
C VAL A 164 -8.37 5.28 22.72
N ARG A 165 -7.13 5.73 22.91
CA ARG A 165 -6.49 5.87 24.23
C ARG A 165 -7.17 6.87 25.15
N ARG A 166 -7.91 7.86 24.63
CA ARG A 166 -8.70 8.76 25.47
C ARG A 166 -9.73 8.02 26.31
N SER A 167 -10.39 7.01 25.70
CA SER A 167 -11.38 6.19 26.38
C SER A 167 -10.78 4.94 27.01
N ARG A 168 -9.71 4.39 26.41
CA ARG A 168 -9.03 3.19 26.88
C ARG A 168 -7.52 3.37 26.88
N PRO A 169 -6.94 3.91 27.95
CA PRO A 169 -5.51 4.24 28.03
C PRO A 169 -4.56 3.05 27.81
N VAL A 170 -5.03 1.82 28.08
CA VAL A 170 -4.25 0.59 27.91
C VAL A 170 -4.26 0.05 26.47
N ALA A 171 -4.90 0.76 25.52
CA ALA A 171 -4.92 0.34 24.13
C ALA A 171 -3.51 0.42 23.53
N GLU A 172 -3.01 -0.74 23.09
CA GLU A 172 -1.66 -0.91 22.57
C GLU A 172 -1.64 -2.13 21.63
N PRO A 173 -2.03 -1.98 20.35
CA PRO A 173 -1.81 -3.03 19.37
C PRO A 173 -0.34 -3.41 19.29
N ASN A 174 -0.02 -4.70 19.10
CA ASN A 174 1.34 -5.13 18.88
C ASN A 174 1.92 -4.53 17.59
N GLU A 175 3.23 -4.53 17.42
CA GLU A 175 3.89 -3.90 16.28
C GLU A 175 3.48 -4.49 14.93
N GLY A 176 3.22 -5.79 14.86
CA GLY A 176 2.73 -6.45 13.66
C GLY A 176 1.37 -5.92 13.24
N PHE A 177 0.46 -5.75 14.19
CA PHE A 177 -0.87 -5.18 13.92
C PHE A 177 -0.81 -3.69 13.59
N MET A 178 0.12 -2.93 14.18
CA MET A 178 0.34 -1.53 13.81
C MET A 178 0.77 -1.40 12.34
N ARG A 179 1.73 -2.20 11.90
CA ARG A 179 2.15 -2.25 10.48
C ARG A 179 1.00 -2.64 9.53
N GLN A 180 0.15 -3.60 9.95
CA GLN A 180 -1.00 -4.02 9.16
C GLN A 180 -2.12 -2.97 9.12
N LEU A 181 -2.29 -2.15 10.16
CA LEU A 181 -3.18 -0.99 10.14
C LEU A 181 -2.68 0.10 9.19
N GLU A 182 -1.36 0.32 9.13
CA GLU A 182 -0.75 1.23 8.16
C GLU A 182 -1.01 0.74 6.73
N MET A 183 -0.80 -0.55 6.46
CA MET A 183 -1.14 -1.17 5.17
C MET A 183 -2.63 -1.02 4.84
N TRP A 184 -3.51 -1.25 5.82
CA TRP A 184 -4.97 -1.06 5.68
C TRP A 184 -5.31 0.36 5.20
N TRP A 185 -4.66 1.37 5.78
CA TRP A 185 -4.82 2.75 5.36
C TRP A 185 -4.32 2.99 3.95
N ASP A 186 -3.08 2.55 3.64
CA ASP A 186 -2.41 2.79 2.35
C ASP A 186 -3.12 2.05 1.19
N MET A 187 -3.75 0.91 1.46
CA MET A 187 -4.61 0.18 0.53
C MET A 187 -5.97 0.88 0.26
N GLY A 188 -6.26 2.02 0.90
CA GLY A 188 -7.56 2.68 0.79
C GLY A 188 -8.69 2.04 1.60
N ARG A 189 -8.38 1.12 2.50
CA ARG A 189 -9.33 0.45 3.40
C ARG A 189 -10.43 -0.34 2.67
N PRO A 190 -10.08 -1.28 1.78
CA PRO A 190 -11.03 -1.99 0.93
C PRO A 190 -11.96 -2.90 1.77
N ALA A 191 -13.25 -2.61 1.79
CA ALA A 191 -14.25 -3.34 2.56
C ALA A 191 -15.53 -3.68 1.76
N ASP A 192 -15.44 -3.71 0.43
CA ASP A 192 -16.58 -4.01 -0.46
C ASP A 192 -17.01 -5.48 -0.41
N GLY A 193 -16.12 -6.36 0.04
CA GLY A 193 -16.34 -7.79 0.24
C GLY A 193 -15.50 -8.31 1.41
N ASP A 194 -15.73 -9.58 1.84
CA ASP A 194 -14.89 -10.22 2.86
C ASP A 194 -13.48 -10.47 2.33
N ASP A 195 -13.35 -10.71 1.03
CA ASP A 195 -12.11 -10.99 0.31
C ASP A 195 -11.44 -9.75 -0.33
N ALA A 196 -11.93 -8.55 0.00
CA ALA A 196 -11.44 -7.31 -0.60
C ALA A 196 -9.94 -7.05 -0.34
N VAL A 197 -9.46 -7.41 0.86
CA VAL A 197 -8.03 -7.35 1.21
C VAL A 197 -7.25 -8.42 0.46
N GLU A 198 -7.74 -9.66 0.44
CA GLU A 198 -7.05 -10.77 -0.23
C GLU A 198 -6.80 -10.50 -1.71
N LYS A 199 -7.73 -9.84 -2.38
CA LYS A 199 -7.61 -9.45 -3.79
C LYS A 199 -6.70 -8.25 -4.04
N HIS A 200 -6.33 -7.52 -3.00
CA HIS A 200 -5.56 -6.28 -3.16
C HIS A 200 -4.09 -6.58 -3.47
N PRO A 201 -3.49 -5.95 -4.52
CA PRO A 201 -2.11 -6.22 -4.93
C PRO A 201 -1.07 -6.01 -3.84
N ALA A 202 -1.24 -4.97 -3.00
CA ALA A 202 -0.32 -4.70 -1.90
C ALA A 202 -0.32 -5.83 -0.85
N TYR A 203 -1.50 -6.40 -0.55
CA TYR A 203 -1.61 -7.54 0.35
C TYR A 203 -0.95 -8.80 -0.25
N GLN A 204 -1.17 -9.07 -1.54
CA GLN A 204 -0.54 -10.20 -2.22
C GLN A 204 1.00 -10.09 -2.23
N ARG A 205 1.54 -8.88 -2.42
CA ARG A 205 3.00 -8.63 -2.31
C ARG A 205 3.50 -8.87 -0.88
N TRP A 206 2.79 -8.38 0.11
CA TRP A 206 3.15 -8.57 1.53
C TRP A 206 3.12 -10.05 1.93
N LEU A 207 2.08 -10.79 1.52
CA LEU A 207 1.95 -12.22 1.79
C LEU A 207 3.09 -13.01 1.16
N TYR A 208 3.41 -12.72 -0.11
CA TYR A 208 4.53 -13.34 -0.81
C TYR A 208 5.87 -13.05 -0.12
N LYS A 209 6.11 -11.81 0.30
CA LYS A 209 7.32 -11.45 1.03
C LYS A 209 7.48 -12.27 2.31
N ARG A 210 6.41 -12.46 3.06
CA ARG A 210 6.42 -13.32 4.26
C ARG A 210 6.72 -14.78 3.91
N GLU A 211 6.10 -15.31 2.87
CA GLU A 211 6.37 -16.67 2.39
C GLU A 211 7.86 -16.86 2.05
N VAL A 212 8.47 -15.89 1.37
CA VAL A 212 9.90 -15.91 1.03
C VAL A 212 10.78 -15.84 2.29
N GLU A 213 10.44 -14.96 3.24
CA GLU A 213 11.17 -14.82 4.51
C GLU A 213 11.09 -16.11 5.35
N ASP A 214 9.93 -16.75 5.43
CA ASP A 214 9.73 -17.99 6.16
C ASP A 214 10.44 -19.17 5.46
N ALA A 215 10.37 -19.26 4.14
CA ALA A 215 11.10 -20.25 3.37
C ALA A 215 12.62 -20.08 3.55
N ALA A 216 13.12 -18.84 3.51
CA ALA A 216 14.53 -18.54 3.75
C ALA A 216 14.98 -18.94 5.17
N ARG A 217 14.13 -18.74 6.19
CA ARG A 217 14.42 -19.09 7.59
C ARG A 217 14.61 -20.59 7.78
N VAL A 218 13.83 -21.42 7.05
CA VAL A 218 13.94 -22.90 7.11
C VAL A 218 14.88 -23.45 6.04
N GLY A 219 15.56 -22.61 5.28
CA GLY A 219 16.58 -23.02 4.32
C GLY A 219 16.01 -23.68 3.06
N ARG A 220 14.86 -23.22 2.56
CA ARG A 220 14.27 -23.71 1.30
C ARG A 220 13.89 -22.55 0.37
N ALA A 221 13.70 -22.85 -0.90
CA ALA A 221 13.09 -21.91 -1.84
C ALA A 221 11.57 -21.76 -1.53
N PRO A 222 10.94 -20.63 -1.86
CA PRO A 222 9.50 -20.49 -1.71
C PRO A 222 8.74 -21.43 -2.64
N ASP A 223 7.59 -21.94 -2.18
CA ASP A 223 6.78 -22.88 -2.96
C ASP A 223 6.16 -22.23 -4.21
N ARG A 224 5.91 -20.92 -4.14
CA ARG A 224 5.43 -20.11 -5.26
C ARG A 224 6.38 -18.95 -5.51
N ILE A 225 6.66 -18.67 -6.77
CA ILE A 225 7.48 -17.53 -7.18
C ILE A 225 6.58 -16.51 -7.84
N ARG A 226 6.57 -15.29 -7.30
CA ARG A 226 5.92 -14.13 -7.89
C ARG A 226 6.94 -13.40 -8.75
N PHE A 227 6.62 -13.18 -10.02
CA PHE A 227 7.40 -12.36 -10.93
C PHE A 227 6.80 -10.97 -11.01
N GLU A 228 7.55 -9.96 -10.56
CA GLU A 228 7.01 -8.61 -10.38
C GLU A 228 6.68 -7.91 -11.70
N ASP A 229 7.36 -8.25 -12.80
CA ASP A 229 7.04 -7.73 -14.13
C ASP A 229 5.69 -8.26 -14.68
N GLU A 230 5.36 -9.52 -14.41
CA GLU A 230 4.06 -10.10 -14.76
C GLU A 230 2.94 -9.51 -13.88
N ALA A 231 3.21 -9.35 -12.59
CA ALA A 231 2.27 -8.77 -11.66
C ALA A 231 1.99 -7.30 -12.00
N ALA A 232 3.02 -6.51 -12.32
CA ALA A 232 2.87 -5.12 -12.75
C ALA A 232 2.08 -5.02 -14.07
N ALA A 233 2.33 -5.91 -15.04
CA ALA A 233 1.58 -5.94 -16.29
C ALA A 233 0.09 -6.28 -16.10
N ALA A 234 -0.25 -7.07 -15.08
CA ALA A 234 -1.63 -7.39 -14.73
C ALA A 234 -2.35 -6.21 -14.01
N GLU A 235 -1.60 -5.36 -13.31
CA GLU A 235 -2.10 -4.18 -12.61
C GLU A 235 -2.24 -2.95 -13.55
N GLU A 236 -1.44 -2.87 -14.62
CA GLU A 236 -1.45 -1.77 -15.61
C GLU A 236 -2.59 -1.87 -16.63
N VAL A 237 -3.82 -1.83 -16.18
CA VAL A 237 -4.93 -1.35 -17.02
C VAL A 237 -5.02 0.17 -16.83
N GLY A 238 -4.10 0.92 -17.42
CA GLY A 238 -4.39 2.32 -17.62
C GLY A 238 -3.36 3.42 -17.46
N VAL A 239 -2.06 3.22 -17.21
CA VAL A 239 -1.11 4.36 -17.26
C VAL A 239 0.23 3.96 -17.86
N ALA A 240 0.35 4.07 -19.15
CA ALA A 240 1.66 4.22 -19.82
C ALA A 240 2.15 5.65 -19.61
N GLY A 241 2.81 5.90 -18.47
CA GLY A 241 3.51 7.16 -18.22
C GLY A 241 4.82 7.18 -19.01
N ASP A 242 4.99 8.17 -19.86
CA ASP A 242 6.18 8.46 -20.68
C ASP A 242 7.29 9.12 -19.84
N GLU A 243 7.49 8.65 -18.59
CA GLU A 243 8.51 9.16 -17.69
C GLU A 243 9.91 8.64 -18.09
N PRO A 244 10.96 9.47 -17.99
CA PRO A 244 12.33 9.04 -18.26
C PRO A 244 12.72 7.92 -17.31
N GLY A 245 12.80 6.70 -17.85
CA GLY A 245 13.03 5.50 -17.09
C GLY A 245 14.51 5.11 -17.03
N THR A 246 14.89 4.45 -15.94
CA THR A 246 16.17 3.74 -15.84
C THR A 246 15.99 2.32 -16.34
N GLU A 247 16.92 1.81 -17.14
CA GLU A 247 16.98 0.42 -17.57
C GLU A 247 18.32 -0.21 -17.25
N LEU A 248 18.32 -1.47 -16.88
CA LEU A 248 19.50 -2.30 -16.79
C LEU A 248 19.62 -3.16 -18.06
N ARG A 249 20.71 -3.06 -18.78
CA ARG A 249 20.93 -3.77 -20.06
C ARG A 249 22.18 -4.64 -20.00
N CYS A 250 22.08 -5.84 -20.57
CA CYS A 250 23.23 -6.72 -20.76
C CYS A 250 24.30 -6.01 -21.60
N LYS A 251 25.55 -5.93 -21.11
CA LYS A 251 26.65 -5.29 -21.86
C LYS A 251 26.96 -5.98 -23.19
N LYS A 252 26.80 -7.30 -23.24
CA LYS A 252 27.17 -8.10 -24.43
C LYS A 252 26.14 -7.96 -25.57
N CYS A 253 24.84 -8.04 -25.28
CA CYS A 253 23.81 -8.07 -26.32
C CYS A 253 22.77 -6.94 -26.24
N ARG A 254 22.89 -6.04 -25.27
CA ARG A 254 22.06 -4.85 -25.06
C ARG A 254 20.60 -5.16 -24.70
N ARG A 255 20.23 -6.42 -24.48
CA ARG A 255 18.89 -6.78 -24.03
C ARG A 255 18.59 -6.13 -22.69
N VAL A 256 17.39 -5.55 -22.55
CA VAL A 256 16.87 -5.04 -21.27
C VAL A 256 16.65 -6.23 -20.34
N LEU A 257 17.15 -6.11 -19.12
CA LEU A 257 17.07 -7.11 -18.06
C LEU A 257 16.09 -6.68 -16.96
N ALA A 258 16.06 -5.38 -16.63
CA ALA A 258 15.14 -4.80 -15.67
C ALA A 258 14.89 -3.32 -15.99
N THR A 259 13.72 -2.80 -15.65
CA THR A 259 13.40 -1.38 -15.65
C THR A 259 13.54 -0.81 -14.22
N GLY A 260 13.58 0.52 -14.10
CA GLY A 260 13.89 1.21 -12.85
C GLY A 260 12.99 0.83 -11.68
N GLN A 261 11.71 0.56 -11.94
CA GLN A 261 10.73 0.16 -10.93
C GLN A 261 11.04 -1.18 -10.25
N PHE A 262 11.77 -2.07 -10.93
CA PHE A 262 12.17 -3.38 -10.40
C PHE A 262 13.58 -3.39 -9.81
N ILE A 263 14.24 -2.23 -9.70
CA ILE A 263 15.55 -2.10 -9.07
C ILE A 263 15.34 -1.92 -7.56
N VAL A 264 15.81 -2.88 -6.79
CA VAL A 264 15.77 -2.82 -5.33
C VAL A 264 16.86 -1.86 -4.84
N GLN A 265 16.42 -0.78 -4.18
CA GLN A 265 17.33 0.15 -3.53
C GLN A 265 17.92 -0.52 -2.30
N HIS A 266 19.23 -0.50 -2.17
CA HIS A 266 19.90 -0.95 -0.96
C HIS A 266 20.83 0.16 -0.47
N GLN A 267 20.82 0.40 0.85
CA GLN A 267 21.59 1.47 1.49
C GLN A 267 23.00 0.97 1.79
N GLY A 268 23.80 0.79 0.74
CA GLY A 268 25.22 0.63 0.95
C GLY A 268 25.79 1.87 1.65
N ARG A 269 26.70 1.71 2.59
CA ARG A 269 27.47 2.83 3.14
C ARG A 269 27.95 3.66 1.98
N ASP A 270 27.62 4.96 2.01
CA ASP A 270 28.06 5.92 1.00
C ASP A 270 29.55 5.73 0.75
N PRO A 271 29.97 5.33 -0.45
CA PRO A 271 31.37 5.15 -0.70
C PRO A 271 32.02 6.54 -0.70
N GLY A 272 32.59 6.97 0.41
CA GLY A 272 33.21 8.29 0.51
C GLY A 272 34.05 8.62 -0.75
N PRO A 273 34.43 9.87 -0.96
CA PRO A 273 35.05 10.35 -2.19
C PRO A 273 36.25 9.45 -2.60
N GLY A 274 36.18 8.88 -3.80
CA GLY A 274 37.20 8.01 -4.37
C GLY A 274 37.01 6.50 -4.22
N ARG A 275 35.92 6.01 -3.62
CA ARG A 275 35.58 4.59 -3.61
C ARG A 275 34.60 4.23 -4.75
N PRO A 276 34.80 3.11 -5.47
CA PRO A 276 33.85 2.66 -6.45
C PRO A 276 32.50 2.37 -5.79
N GLY A 277 31.39 2.75 -6.43
CA GLY A 277 30.04 2.41 -6.01
C GLY A 277 29.83 0.90 -5.88
N CYS A 278 28.70 0.49 -5.31
CA CYS A 278 28.37 -0.92 -5.15
C CYS A 278 28.52 -1.69 -6.48
N PRO A 279 29.24 -2.83 -6.52
CA PRO A 279 29.43 -3.62 -7.74
C PRO A 279 28.20 -4.44 -8.16
N HIS A 280 27.08 -4.27 -7.46
CA HIS A 280 25.84 -5.02 -7.70
C HIS A 280 24.66 -4.09 -7.87
N TYR A 281 23.79 -4.42 -8.84
CA TYR A 281 22.40 -3.99 -8.87
C TYR A 281 21.54 -5.12 -8.35
N PHE A 282 20.70 -4.88 -7.36
CA PHE A 282 19.69 -5.83 -6.93
C PHE A 282 18.39 -5.52 -7.64
N VAL A 283 17.69 -6.57 -8.04
CA VAL A 283 16.40 -6.48 -8.73
C VAL A 283 15.39 -7.44 -8.11
N GLU A 284 14.13 -7.20 -8.35
CA GLU A 284 13.07 -8.16 -7.99
C GLU A 284 13.16 -9.42 -8.88
N ALA A 285 12.44 -10.49 -8.47
CA ALA A 285 12.28 -11.66 -9.33
C ALA A 285 11.49 -11.28 -10.59
N LEU A 286 12.07 -11.52 -11.77
CA LEU A 286 11.49 -11.17 -13.06
C LEU A 286 11.24 -12.42 -13.91
N SER A 287 10.21 -12.37 -14.76
CA SER A 287 9.75 -13.50 -15.56
C SER A 287 10.85 -14.22 -16.37
N TRP A 288 11.85 -13.49 -16.84
CA TRP A 288 12.97 -14.09 -17.57
C TRP A 288 13.88 -14.98 -16.70
N MET A 289 13.80 -14.87 -15.36
CA MET A 289 14.53 -15.72 -14.41
C MET A 289 13.81 -17.06 -14.16
N ARG A 290 12.54 -17.17 -14.57
CA ARG A 290 11.67 -18.33 -14.34
C ARG A 290 12.35 -19.69 -14.57
N PRO A 291 13.01 -19.95 -15.71
CA PRO A 291 13.60 -21.26 -15.98
C PRO A 291 14.64 -21.71 -14.94
N ILE A 292 15.28 -20.74 -14.27
CA ILE A 292 16.33 -21.02 -13.27
C ILE A 292 15.72 -21.08 -11.87
N LEU A 293 14.77 -20.19 -11.57
CA LEU A 293 14.20 -20.10 -10.21
C LEU A 293 13.23 -21.24 -9.92
N GLU A 294 12.51 -21.75 -10.93
CA GLU A 294 11.59 -22.90 -10.80
C GLU A 294 12.32 -24.25 -10.65
N GLU A 295 13.66 -24.30 -10.82
CA GLU A 295 14.46 -25.49 -10.49
C GLU A 295 14.48 -25.78 -8.98
N GLY A 296 14.07 -24.80 -8.14
CA GLY A 296 13.94 -24.98 -6.68
C GLY A 296 15.26 -24.90 -5.92
N GLU A 297 16.37 -24.57 -6.59
CA GLU A 297 17.67 -24.39 -5.95
C GLU A 297 17.69 -23.13 -5.07
N LEU A 298 18.42 -23.18 -3.95
CA LEU A 298 18.51 -22.08 -2.98
C LEU A 298 19.30 -20.88 -3.49
N ASP A 299 20.29 -21.14 -4.31
CA ASP A 299 21.13 -20.14 -4.95
C ASP A 299 21.64 -20.63 -6.30
N GLY A 300 22.02 -19.70 -7.15
CA GLY A 300 22.50 -20.04 -8.47
C GLY A 300 22.97 -18.84 -9.28
N ARG A 301 23.33 -19.11 -10.53
CA ARG A 301 23.81 -18.09 -11.46
C ARG A 301 22.67 -17.57 -12.32
N LEU A 302 22.65 -16.25 -12.51
CA LEU A 302 21.76 -15.60 -13.47
C LEU A 302 22.48 -15.43 -14.81
N THR A 303 21.85 -15.94 -15.88
CA THR A 303 22.34 -15.83 -17.24
C THR A 303 21.44 -14.91 -18.07
N CYS A 304 22.02 -14.26 -19.08
CA CYS A 304 21.25 -13.41 -19.97
C CYS A 304 20.16 -14.21 -20.70
N PRO A 305 18.89 -13.78 -20.68
CA PRO A 305 17.77 -14.52 -21.30
C PRO A 305 17.80 -14.54 -22.83
N ASN A 306 18.72 -13.83 -23.46
CA ASN A 306 18.97 -13.97 -24.88
C ASN A 306 19.75 -15.26 -25.17
N THR A 307 19.10 -16.24 -25.78
CA THR A 307 19.69 -17.57 -26.07
C THR A 307 20.98 -17.52 -26.87
N LYS A 308 21.14 -16.51 -27.77
CA LYS A 308 22.39 -16.29 -28.51
C LYS A 308 23.51 -15.65 -27.68
N CYS A 309 23.17 -15.09 -26.51
CA CYS A 309 24.11 -14.39 -25.63
C CYS A 309 24.60 -15.30 -24.49
N SER A 310 23.66 -15.82 -23.70
CA SER A 310 23.84 -16.69 -22.52
C SER A 310 24.99 -16.28 -21.59
N ALA A 311 25.33 -14.98 -21.55
CA ALA A 311 26.37 -14.47 -20.70
C ALA A 311 25.95 -14.57 -19.22
N SER A 312 26.87 -15.03 -18.35
CA SER A 312 26.65 -14.94 -16.90
C SER A 312 26.66 -13.46 -16.48
N ILE A 313 25.52 -12.99 -15.96
CA ILE A 313 25.28 -11.58 -15.62
C ILE A 313 25.16 -11.33 -14.13
N GLY A 314 24.95 -12.39 -13.32
CA GLY A 314 24.73 -12.24 -11.90
C GLY A 314 24.56 -13.56 -11.17
N ARG A 315 23.99 -13.48 -9.98
CA ARG A 315 23.62 -14.62 -9.15
C ARG A 315 22.36 -14.31 -8.35
N TYR A 316 21.68 -15.35 -7.90
CA TYR A 316 20.58 -15.22 -6.94
C TYR A 316 20.86 -16.07 -5.69
N ALA A 317 20.20 -15.70 -4.60
CA ALA A 317 20.10 -16.49 -3.38
C ALA A 317 18.80 -16.16 -2.65
N TRP A 318 17.97 -17.15 -2.41
CA TRP A 318 16.70 -16.97 -1.69
C TRP A 318 16.94 -16.56 -0.24
N GLN A 319 17.95 -17.11 0.42
CA GLN A 319 18.34 -16.74 1.77
C GLN A 319 18.99 -15.34 1.84
N GLY A 320 19.28 -14.75 0.69
CA GLY A 320 20.03 -13.51 0.62
C GLY A 320 21.54 -13.69 0.77
N PHE A 321 22.25 -12.60 0.61
CA PHE A 321 23.68 -12.51 0.93
C PHE A 321 24.09 -11.08 1.29
N LYS A 322 25.22 -10.98 1.98
CA LYS A 322 25.82 -9.70 2.32
C LYS A 322 26.47 -9.10 1.07
N CYS A 323 25.99 -7.91 0.67
CA CYS A 323 26.59 -7.15 -0.41
C CYS A 323 28.00 -6.67 0.00
N SER A 324 28.88 -6.44 -0.98
CA SER A 324 30.22 -5.85 -0.73
C SER A 324 30.17 -4.44 -0.11
N CYS A 325 29.04 -3.74 -0.21
CA CYS A 325 28.79 -2.49 0.50
C CYS A 325 28.45 -2.67 1.99
N GLY A 326 28.26 -3.91 2.46
CA GLY A 326 28.02 -4.25 3.86
C GLY A 326 26.57 -4.53 4.22
N GLU A 327 25.61 -4.23 3.34
CA GLU A 327 24.19 -4.47 3.56
C GLU A 327 23.80 -5.91 3.25
N TRP A 328 22.86 -6.46 4.03
CA TRP A 328 22.23 -7.76 3.77
C TRP A 328 21.00 -7.57 2.90
N VAL A 329 20.93 -8.27 1.78
CA VAL A 329 19.76 -8.24 0.88
C VAL A 329 19.18 -9.65 0.81
N ALA A 330 17.90 -9.80 1.09
CA ALA A 330 17.15 -11.06 1.05
C ALA A 330 15.68 -10.83 0.59
N PRO A 331 15.18 -11.57 -0.39
CA PRO A 331 15.93 -12.41 -1.30
C PRO A 331 16.88 -11.57 -2.18
N ALA A 332 17.97 -12.17 -2.66
CA ALA A 332 18.97 -11.44 -3.43
C ALA A 332 19.01 -11.92 -4.88
N PHE A 333 18.53 -11.10 -5.81
CA PHE A 333 18.73 -11.28 -7.25
C PHE A 333 19.69 -10.20 -7.73
N SER A 334 20.96 -10.55 -7.85
CA SER A 334 22.05 -9.60 -8.05
C SER A 334 22.60 -9.63 -9.47
N LEU A 335 22.66 -8.46 -10.10
CA LEU A 335 23.28 -8.24 -11.40
C LEU A 335 24.61 -7.50 -11.21
N GLN A 336 25.71 -7.99 -11.83
CA GLN A 336 27.03 -7.39 -11.69
C GLN A 336 27.18 -6.14 -12.56
N THR A 337 27.61 -5.01 -12.00
CA THR A 337 27.87 -3.77 -12.73
C THR A 337 28.93 -3.93 -13.82
N SER A 338 29.83 -4.92 -13.70
CA SER A 338 30.80 -5.28 -14.75
C SER A 338 30.16 -5.92 -15.99
N LYS A 339 28.95 -6.47 -15.87
CA LYS A 339 28.22 -7.22 -16.92
C LYS A 339 26.96 -6.53 -17.42
N VAL A 340 26.50 -5.52 -16.69
CA VAL A 340 25.24 -4.81 -16.93
C VAL A 340 25.47 -3.31 -16.96
N ASP A 341 24.88 -2.60 -17.93
CA ASP A 341 24.87 -1.15 -18.02
C ASP A 341 23.55 -0.60 -17.49
N ARG A 342 23.65 0.48 -16.71
CA ARG A 342 22.50 1.31 -16.35
C ARG A 342 22.36 2.41 -17.42
N VAL A 343 21.21 2.44 -18.08
CA VAL A 343 20.86 3.40 -19.13
C VAL A 343 19.66 4.22 -18.66
N VAL A 344 19.75 5.53 -18.76
CA VAL A 344 18.61 6.43 -18.53
C VAL A 344 17.98 6.70 -19.91
N THR A 345 16.73 6.25 -20.09
CA THR A 345 15.95 6.53 -21.30
C THR A 345 15.28 7.89 -21.15
N ARG A 346 15.51 8.79 -22.11
CA ARG A 346 14.77 10.05 -22.17
C ARG A 346 13.37 9.78 -22.72
N GLY A 347 12.34 10.36 -22.10
CA GLY A 347 10.96 10.28 -22.61
C GLY A 347 10.89 10.80 -24.06
N LYS A 348 10.06 10.17 -24.88
CA LYS A 348 9.91 10.47 -26.32
C LYS A 348 9.37 11.87 -26.66
N ASN A 349 8.99 12.68 -25.68
CA ASN A 349 8.31 13.96 -25.88
C ASN A 349 9.21 15.21 -25.89
N GLN A 350 10.55 15.09 -26.05
CA GLN A 350 11.44 16.26 -26.14
C GLN A 350 12.19 16.38 -27.48
N ASP A 351 11.86 15.64 -28.51
CA ASP A 351 12.51 15.75 -29.81
C ASP A 351 11.85 16.79 -30.76
N GLY A 352 11.12 17.77 -30.23
CA GLY A 352 10.59 18.89 -31.02
C GLY A 352 11.54 20.13 -31.14
N GLY A 353 12.71 20.13 -30.47
CA GLY A 353 13.57 21.35 -30.38
C GLY A 353 15.05 21.16 -30.69
N GLY A 354 15.54 19.98 -31.05
CA GLY A 354 16.97 19.66 -31.15
C GLY A 354 17.70 20.19 -32.41
N GLY A 355 16.99 20.54 -33.46
CA GLY A 355 17.62 20.95 -34.72
C GLY A 355 18.40 22.28 -34.66
N ALA A 356 17.91 23.25 -33.90
CA ALA A 356 18.53 24.58 -33.81
C ALA A 356 19.79 24.60 -32.93
N PHE A 357 19.89 23.76 -31.92
CA PHE A 357 21.03 23.75 -30.99
C PHE A 357 22.27 23.04 -31.56
N VAL A 358 22.06 22.04 -32.44
CA VAL A 358 23.15 21.31 -33.10
C VAL A 358 23.74 22.15 -34.21
N ALA A 359 22.91 22.89 -34.98
CA ALA A 359 23.39 23.80 -36.05
C ALA A 359 24.23 24.96 -35.51
N GLY A 360 23.83 25.56 -34.38
CA GLY A 360 24.60 26.62 -33.71
C GLY A 360 25.97 26.17 -33.21
N ARG A 361 26.08 24.94 -32.73
CA ARG A 361 27.33 24.39 -32.20
C ARG A 361 28.30 23.94 -33.29
N MET A 362 27.79 23.46 -34.44
CA MET A 362 28.61 23.14 -35.60
C MET A 362 29.15 24.37 -36.28
N ALA A 363 28.38 25.48 -36.38
CA ALA A 363 28.85 26.75 -36.89
C ALA A 363 29.97 27.38 -36.03
N ALA A 364 29.88 27.24 -34.71
CA ALA A 364 30.91 27.70 -33.77
C ALA A 364 32.22 26.90 -33.84
N LEU A 365 32.18 25.65 -34.35
CA LEU A 365 33.31 24.78 -34.56
C LEU A 365 33.87 24.82 -36.00
N GLY A 366 33.37 25.71 -36.86
CA GLY A 366 33.84 25.85 -38.23
C GLY A 366 33.50 24.69 -39.19
N ILE A 367 32.57 23.83 -38.84
CA ILE A 367 32.16 22.69 -39.64
C ILE A 367 31.08 23.12 -40.64
N ARG A 368 31.39 23.09 -41.95
CA ARG A 368 30.43 23.43 -43.03
C ARG A 368 29.45 22.29 -43.24
N MET A 369 28.15 22.64 -43.28
CA MET A 369 27.06 21.70 -43.58
C MET A 369 27.11 21.25 -45.06
N PRO A 370 26.75 20.00 -45.37
CA PRO A 370 26.65 19.53 -46.73
C PRO A 370 25.51 20.23 -47.49
N PRO A 371 25.64 20.43 -48.81
CA PRO A 371 24.61 21.11 -49.62
C PRO A 371 23.35 20.25 -49.71
N GLY A 372 22.20 20.78 -49.23
CA GLY A 372 20.90 20.14 -49.26
C GLY A 372 19.99 20.31 -48.04
N MET A 373 20.50 20.87 -46.93
CA MET A 373 19.66 21.23 -45.77
C MET A 373 19.35 22.74 -45.77
N THR A 374 18.18 23.11 -46.25
CA THR A 374 17.66 24.48 -46.21
C THR A 374 17.01 24.77 -44.84
N ASN A 375 17.34 25.98 -44.28
CA ASN A 375 16.67 26.45 -43.07
C ASN A 375 15.16 26.64 -43.33
N PRO A 376 14.28 26.31 -42.38
CA PRO A 376 12.88 26.71 -42.48
C PRO A 376 12.75 28.24 -42.36
N PRO A 377 11.76 28.89 -43.02
CA PRO A 377 11.59 30.33 -42.97
C PRO A 377 11.26 30.84 -41.58
N ALA A 378 11.85 31.98 -41.22
CA ALA A 378 11.59 32.66 -39.97
C ALA A 378 10.12 33.12 -39.89
N VAL A 379 9.42 32.67 -38.85
CA VAL A 379 8.07 33.14 -38.52
C VAL A 379 8.16 34.54 -37.94
N ALA A 380 7.55 35.53 -38.61
CA ALA A 380 7.45 36.91 -38.15
C ALA A 380 6.59 36.98 -36.86
N PRO A 381 6.95 37.86 -35.89
CA PRO A 381 6.14 38.03 -34.67
C PRO A 381 4.83 38.75 -35.01
N PRO A 382 3.74 38.49 -34.26
CA PRO A 382 2.47 39.18 -34.47
C PRO A 382 2.55 40.66 -34.07
N PRO A 383 1.84 41.58 -34.79
CA PRO A 383 1.83 42.99 -34.45
C PRO A 383 0.94 43.28 -33.26
N GLY A 384 1.46 43.95 -32.22
CA GLY A 384 0.66 44.60 -31.20
C GLY A 384 0.94 44.17 -29.75
N ALA A 385 2.07 44.64 -29.19
CA ALA A 385 2.19 44.84 -27.75
C ALA A 385 2.83 46.22 -27.52
N VAL A 386 2.00 47.18 -27.12
CA VAL A 386 2.42 48.53 -26.67
C VAL A 386 3.16 48.38 -25.36
N VAL A 387 4.43 48.76 -25.31
CA VAL A 387 5.23 48.86 -24.11
C VAL A 387 4.95 50.19 -23.44
N ASP A 388 4.24 50.20 -22.33
CA ASP A 388 4.08 51.36 -21.46
C ASP A 388 5.36 51.56 -20.62
N LYS A 389 6.10 52.66 -20.99
CA LYS A 389 7.23 53.17 -20.23
C LYS A 389 6.73 54.23 -19.26
N SER A 390 6.37 53.84 -18.07
CA SER A 390 6.27 54.79 -16.96
C SER A 390 6.27 54.05 -15.63
N LYS A 391 7.45 54.01 -14.98
CA LYS A 391 7.69 54.20 -13.54
C LYS A 391 9.08 53.71 -13.15
N GLU A 392 10.06 54.51 -13.51
CA GLU A 392 11.23 54.70 -12.64
C GLU A 392 10.93 55.92 -11.74
N ASN A 393 11.37 55.82 -10.49
CA ASN A 393 11.41 56.77 -9.36
C ASN A 393 10.25 56.61 -8.33
N LEU A 394 10.54 55.86 -7.27
CA LEU A 394 10.75 56.33 -5.88
C LEU A 394 10.93 55.09 -4.99
#